data_a8ec6dd2aae8153edbef15a4a549612a
#
_entry.id   a8ec6dd2aae8153edbef15a4a549612a
#
_cell.length_a   1.000
_cell.length_b   1.000
_cell.length_c   1.000
_cell.angle_alpha   90.00
_cell.angle_beta   90.00
_cell.angle_gamma   90.00
#
_symmetry.space_group_name_H-M   'P 1'
#
loop_
_entity.id
_entity.type
_entity.pdbx_description
1 polymer ?
#
loop_
_entity_poly.entity_id
_entity_poly.type
_entity_poly.pdbx_seq_one_letter_code
_entity_poly.pdbx_strand_id
1 'polypeptide(L)'
;ESLKNAIISSGENELTLKKEDIVVWDSNHNSQMSTVLMIDISHSMILYGEDRITPAKKVAMALVEYIKTKFPKDTIDILSFGDEARPISIKDLPYLKVGPYHTNTVAGLDLAFDILRRKKNNNKQIFMITDGKPSCMFTKDGFYKNSAGLDDFILDQCYNRARQAKKNNIP
;
A
#
# COMPACT_ATOMS: atom_id res chain seq x y z
N GLU A 1 -24.67 25.40 -17.82
CA GLU A 1 -24.83 26.38 -16.72
C GLU A 1 -23.91 27.59 -16.90
N SER A 2 -22.62 27.44 -17.20
CA SER A 2 -21.68 28.55 -17.45
C SER A 2 -22.14 29.48 -18.57
N LEU A 3 -22.62 28.94 -19.70
CA LEU A 3 -23.20 29.73 -20.77
C LEU A 3 -24.47 30.49 -20.36
N LYS A 4 -25.31 29.87 -19.53
CA LYS A 4 -26.49 30.51 -19.00
C LYS A 4 -26.18 31.70 -18.09
N ASN A 5 -25.16 31.53 -17.24
CA ASN A 5 -24.68 32.60 -16.37
C ASN A 5 -24.06 33.76 -17.20
N ALA A 6 -23.30 33.45 -18.25
CA ALA A 6 -22.73 34.45 -19.14
C ALA A 6 -23.81 35.25 -19.88
N ILE A 7 -24.90 34.62 -20.34
CA ILE A 7 -26.04 35.29 -20.98
C ILE A 7 -26.76 36.21 -19.99
N ILE A 8 -26.92 35.78 -18.74
CA ILE A 8 -27.56 36.60 -17.70
C ILE A 8 -26.71 37.80 -17.31
N SER A 9 -25.37 37.67 -17.31
CA SER A 9 -24.43 38.73 -16.91
C SER A 9 -24.09 39.72 -18.01
N SER A 10 -24.18 39.35 -19.31
CA SER A 10 -23.73 40.16 -20.44
C SER A 10 -24.83 41.02 -21.11
N GLY A 11 -26.11 40.77 -20.88
CA GLY A 11 -27.18 41.41 -21.64
C GLY A 11 -27.19 40.99 -23.13
N GLU A 12 -28.21 41.42 -23.89
CA GLU A 12 -28.58 40.83 -25.20
C GLU A 12 -27.56 41.05 -26.38
N ASN A 13 -26.45 41.74 -26.24
CA ASN A 13 -25.66 42.14 -27.42
C ASN A 13 -24.24 41.64 -27.58
N GLU A 14 -23.61 41.08 -26.57
CA GLU A 14 -22.28 40.43 -26.71
C GLU A 14 -22.07 39.35 -25.65
N LEU A 15 -21.79 38.13 -26.08
CA LEU A 15 -21.53 37.00 -25.16
C LEU A 15 -20.05 37.05 -24.73
N THR A 16 -19.77 37.67 -23.59
CA THR A 16 -18.46 37.65 -22.93
C THR A 16 -18.47 36.74 -21.73
N LEU A 17 -17.72 35.63 -21.78
CA LEU A 17 -17.52 34.73 -20.68
C LEU A 17 -16.52 35.32 -19.66
N LYS A 18 -16.98 35.69 -18.48
CA LYS A 18 -16.14 36.11 -17.36
C LYS A 18 -15.75 34.89 -16.52
N LYS A 19 -14.65 35.01 -15.79
CA LYS A 19 -14.14 33.94 -14.91
C LYS A 19 -15.19 33.50 -13.85
N GLU A 20 -16.02 34.42 -13.45
CA GLU A 20 -17.09 34.24 -12.47
C GLU A 20 -18.30 33.45 -13.01
N ASP A 21 -18.46 33.41 -14.35
CA ASP A 21 -19.53 32.67 -15.02
C ASP A 21 -19.20 31.19 -15.19
N ILE A 22 -17.93 30.80 -14.94
CA ILE A 22 -17.45 29.42 -15.13
C ILE A 22 -17.84 28.58 -13.91
N VAL A 23 -18.83 27.72 -14.09
CA VAL A 23 -19.17 26.69 -13.10
C VAL A 23 -18.29 25.46 -13.37
N VAL A 24 -17.33 25.24 -12.51
CA VAL A 24 -16.51 24.01 -12.53
C VAL A 24 -17.25 22.96 -11.70
N TRP A 25 -17.68 21.90 -12.34
CA TRP A 25 -18.14 20.70 -11.64
C TRP A 25 -16.93 19.96 -11.15
N ASP A 26 -16.59 20.11 -9.88
CA ASP A 26 -15.68 19.20 -9.21
C ASP A 26 -16.45 17.89 -8.99
N SER A 27 -16.32 16.97 -9.94
CA SER A 27 -16.73 15.60 -9.71
C SER A 27 -15.76 15.02 -8.70
N ASN A 28 -16.12 15.04 -7.43
CA ASN A 28 -15.52 14.18 -6.42
C ASN A 28 -15.73 12.74 -6.90
N HIS A 29 -14.89 12.29 -7.83
CA HIS A 29 -14.74 10.89 -8.08
C HIS A 29 -14.18 10.33 -6.78
N ASN A 30 -15.06 9.83 -5.93
CA ASN A 30 -14.73 8.95 -4.82
C ASN A 30 -14.10 7.70 -5.45
N SER A 31 -12.87 7.87 -5.90
CA SER A 31 -12.09 6.80 -6.50
C SER A 31 -11.75 5.83 -5.39
N GLN A 32 -12.47 4.72 -5.37
CA GLN A 32 -12.24 3.65 -4.39
C GLN A 32 -10.80 3.18 -4.47
N MET A 33 -10.15 3.08 -3.33
CA MET A 33 -8.78 2.62 -3.20
C MET A 33 -8.71 1.21 -2.64
N SER A 34 -7.79 0.43 -3.16
CA SER A 34 -7.43 -0.87 -2.60
C SER A 34 -6.04 -0.80 -1.97
N THR A 35 -5.99 -0.98 -0.68
CA THR A 35 -4.77 -0.92 0.12
C THR A 35 -4.34 -2.32 0.54
N VAL A 36 -3.06 -2.64 0.37
CA VAL A 36 -2.44 -3.79 1.02
C VAL A 36 -1.46 -3.31 2.07
N LEU A 37 -1.64 -3.75 3.31
CA LEU A 37 -0.75 -3.49 4.43
C LEU A 37 0.12 -4.71 4.67
N MET A 38 1.42 -4.55 4.49
CA MET A 38 2.43 -5.58 4.71
C MET A 38 3.09 -5.37 6.07
N ILE A 39 3.16 -6.41 6.90
CA ILE A 39 3.76 -6.34 8.24
C ILE A 39 4.88 -7.38 8.33
N ASP A 40 6.06 -6.88 8.62
CA ASP A 40 7.23 -7.71 8.89
C ASP A 40 7.09 -8.43 10.23
N ILE A 41 7.28 -9.74 10.22
CA ILE A 41 7.32 -10.60 11.42
C ILE A 41 8.66 -11.31 11.57
N SER A 42 9.69 -10.82 10.90
CA SER A 42 11.03 -11.36 10.99
C SER A 42 11.66 -11.13 12.36
N HIS A 43 12.70 -11.88 12.66
CA HIS A 43 13.36 -11.86 13.97
C HIS A 43 13.92 -10.48 14.35
N SER A 44 14.29 -9.65 13.37
CA SER A 44 14.79 -8.29 13.59
C SER A 44 13.79 -7.40 14.34
N MET A 45 12.49 -7.67 14.22
CA MET A 45 11.43 -6.90 14.89
C MET A 45 11.45 -6.98 16.43
N ILE A 46 12.27 -7.88 17.01
CA ILE A 46 12.46 -8.05 18.47
C ILE A 46 13.94 -8.16 18.87
N LEU A 47 14.88 -7.91 17.96
CA LEU A 47 16.32 -8.00 18.24
C LEU A 47 16.79 -6.86 19.17
N TYR A 48 17.87 -7.13 19.88
CA TYR A 48 18.56 -6.17 20.76
C TYR A 48 17.73 -5.61 21.91
N GLY A 49 16.67 -6.34 22.35
CA GLY A 49 15.81 -5.88 23.43
C GLY A 49 14.80 -4.79 23.02
N GLU A 50 14.73 -4.46 21.76
CA GLU A 50 13.74 -3.53 21.21
C GLU A 50 12.49 -4.28 20.76
N ASP A 51 11.33 -3.83 21.24
CA ASP A 51 10.02 -4.33 20.79
C ASP A 51 9.49 -3.43 19.68
N ARG A 52 9.79 -3.76 18.43
CA ARG A 52 9.32 -3.03 17.24
C ARG A 52 7.98 -3.55 16.75
N ILE A 53 7.65 -4.79 17.05
CA ILE A 53 6.37 -5.39 16.60
C ILE A 53 5.16 -4.77 17.30
N THR A 54 5.26 -4.41 18.57
CA THR A 54 4.13 -3.80 19.29
C THR A 54 3.74 -2.43 18.70
N PRO A 55 4.64 -1.46 18.47
CA PRO A 55 4.29 -0.23 17.77
C PRO A 55 3.84 -0.48 16.33
N ALA A 56 4.44 -1.42 15.59
CA ALA A 56 4.00 -1.79 14.25
C ALA A 56 2.53 -2.24 14.23
N LYS A 57 2.13 -3.10 15.16
CA LYS A 57 0.72 -3.53 15.30
C LYS A 57 -0.21 -2.37 15.63
N LYS A 58 0.20 -1.46 16.52
CA LYS A 58 -0.61 -0.27 16.87
C LYS A 58 -0.84 0.62 15.66
N VAL A 59 0.21 0.90 14.89
CA VAL A 59 0.10 1.69 13.64
C VAL A 59 -0.79 0.98 12.62
N ALA A 60 -0.62 -0.32 12.44
CA ALA A 60 -1.43 -1.13 11.54
C ALA A 60 -2.92 -1.10 11.92
N MET A 61 -3.24 -1.28 13.21
CA MET A 61 -4.62 -1.21 13.70
C MET A 61 -5.24 0.17 13.50
N ALA A 62 -4.48 1.24 13.82
CA ALA A 62 -4.94 2.60 13.63
C ALA A 62 -5.21 2.92 12.15
N LEU A 63 -4.34 2.47 11.24
CA LEU A 63 -4.52 2.65 9.81
C LEU A 63 -5.77 1.92 9.30
N VAL A 64 -5.97 0.68 9.74
CA VAL A 64 -7.15 -0.13 9.39
C VAL A 64 -8.44 0.56 9.84
N GLU A 65 -8.47 1.01 11.10
CA GLU A 65 -9.64 1.70 11.65
C GLU A 65 -9.89 3.03 10.93
N TYR A 66 -8.84 3.80 10.66
CA TYR A 66 -8.93 5.05 9.93
C TYR A 66 -9.54 4.84 8.53
N ILE A 67 -8.99 3.89 7.76
CA ILE A 67 -9.50 3.61 6.40
C ILE A 67 -10.96 3.16 6.45
N LYS A 68 -11.31 2.23 7.34
CA LYS A 68 -12.68 1.72 7.44
C LYS A 68 -13.70 2.78 7.88
N THR A 69 -13.27 3.72 8.72
CA THR A 69 -14.16 4.75 9.26
C THR A 69 -14.30 5.93 8.29
N LYS A 70 -13.20 6.40 7.72
CA LYS A 70 -13.21 7.58 6.86
C LYS A 70 -13.48 7.27 5.39
N PHE A 71 -13.12 6.08 4.94
CA PHE A 71 -13.25 5.64 3.56
C PHE A 71 -13.96 4.28 3.46
N PRO A 72 -15.26 4.20 3.79
CA PRO A 72 -15.99 2.92 3.89
C PRO A 72 -16.11 2.16 2.56
N LYS A 73 -15.85 2.82 1.43
CA LYS A 73 -15.81 2.20 0.10
C LYS A 73 -14.45 1.63 -0.27
N ASP A 74 -13.40 1.99 0.46
CA ASP A 74 -12.05 1.49 0.25
C ASP A 74 -11.90 0.09 0.80
N THR A 75 -10.98 -0.67 0.23
CA THR A 75 -10.63 -1.99 0.74
C THR A 75 -9.24 -1.99 1.35
N ILE A 76 -9.10 -2.69 2.47
CA ILE A 76 -7.80 -2.92 3.08
C ILE A 76 -7.63 -4.42 3.34
N ASP A 77 -6.56 -4.97 2.81
CA ASP A 77 -6.11 -6.34 3.05
C ASP A 77 -4.77 -6.29 3.79
N ILE A 78 -4.55 -7.25 4.67
CA ILE A 78 -3.34 -7.30 5.48
C ILE A 78 -2.61 -8.61 5.18
N LEU A 79 -1.30 -8.53 5.09
CA LEU A 79 -0.44 -9.70 5.05
C LEU A 79 0.73 -9.56 6.03
N SER A 80 1.21 -10.66 6.52
CA SER A 80 2.48 -10.75 7.25
C SER A 80 3.53 -11.42 6.37
N PHE A 81 4.78 -11.04 6.53
CA PHE A 81 5.90 -11.66 5.84
C PHE A 81 7.10 -11.87 6.77
N GLY A 82 7.76 -12.98 6.58
CA GLY A 82 8.98 -13.42 7.23
C GLY A 82 9.74 -14.26 6.22
N ASP A 83 9.96 -15.55 6.44
CA ASP A 83 10.47 -16.46 5.39
C ASP A 83 9.48 -16.61 4.25
N GLU A 84 8.19 -16.64 4.58
CA GLU A 84 7.05 -16.68 3.66
C GLU A 84 6.13 -15.49 3.89
N ALA A 85 5.27 -15.21 2.90
CA ALA A 85 4.20 -14.23 3.04
C ALA A 85 2.84 -14.91 3.14
N ARG A 86 1.98 -14.42 4.06
CA ARG A 86 0.65 -14.97 4.31
C ARG A 86 -0.37 -13.86 4.51
N PRO A 87 -1.58 -13.97 3.93
CA PRO A 87 -2.66 -13.06 4.26
C PRO A 87 -3.10 -13.30 5.71
N ILE A 88 -3.42 -12.23 6.41
CA ILE A 88 -3.94 -12.29 7.78
C ILE A 88 -5.26 -11.54 7.89
N SER A 89 -6.12 -12.00 8.78
CA SER A 89 -7.37 -11.32 9.09
C SER A 89 -7.11 -10.12 10.01
N ILE A 90 -7.94 -9.09 9.89
CA ILE A 90 -7.85 -7.91 10.77
C ILE A 90 -7.99 -8.32 12.25
N LYS A 91 -8.78 -9.35 12.53
CA LYS A 91 -8.99 -9.86 13.89
C LYS A 91 -7.74 -10.49 14.48
N ASP A 92 -6.87 -11.03 13.64
CA ASP A 92 -5.64 -11.71 14.05
C ASP A 92 -4.47 -10.73 14.25
N LEU A 93 -4.62 -9.50 13.76
CA LEU A 93 -3.58 -8.47 13.83
C LEU A 93 -3.05 -8.18 15.25
N PRO A 94 -3.88 -8.06 16.29
CA PRO A 94 -3.39 -7.89 17.67
C PRO A 94 -2.55 -9.06 18.20
N TYR A 95 -2.81 -10.25 17.69
CA TYR A 95 -2.19 -11.50 18.13
C TYR A 95 -0.97 -11.90 17.30
N LEU A 96 -0.61 -11.09 16.33
CA LEU A 96 0.54 -11.34 15.47
C LEU A 96 1.83 -11.45 16.30
N LYS A 97 2.58 -12.53 16.07
CA LYS A 97 3.83 -12.83 16.78
C LYS A 97 4.99 -12.83 15.79
N VAL A 98 6.12 -12.34 16.26
CA VAL A 98 7.40 -12.47 15.56
C VAL A 98 7.90 -13.91 15.72
N GLY A 99 8.48 -14.45 14.66
CA GLY A 99 9.12 -15.77 14.66
C GLY A 99 10.61 -15.67 14.36
N PRO A 100 11.31 -16.80 14.37
CA PRO A 100 12.72 -16.88 14.01
C PRO A 100 12.90 -16.81 12.48
N TYR A 101 12.21 -15.87 11.84
CA TYR A 101 12.15 -15.74 10.39
C TYR A 101 13.17 -14.71 9.88
N HIS A 102 13.60 -14.89 8.64
CA HIS A 102 14.31 -13.90 7.87
C HIS A 102 13.31 -12.91 7.24
N THR A 103 13.81 -11.91 6.52
CA THR A 103 12.97 -10.89 5.89
C THR A 103 12.87 -11.15 4.38
N ASN A 104 11.80 -11.82 3.96
CA ASN A 104 11.50 -12.08 2.54
C ASN A 104 10.57 -11.02 1.97
N THR A 105 11.12 -9.85 1.69
CA THR A 105 10.38 -8.73 1.10
C THR A 105 9.83 -9.07 -0.28
N VAL A 106 10.54 -9.90 -1.05
CA VAL A 106 10.12 -10.33 -2.40
C VAL A 106 8.82 -11.11 -2.33
N ALA A 107 8.73 -12.11 -1.45
CA ALA A 107 7.50 -12.88 -1.27
C ALA A 107 6.34 -12.01 -0.77
N GLY A 108 6.62 -11.06 0.13
CA GLY A 108 5.63 -10.09 0.59
C GLY A 108 5.06 -9.25 -0.55
N LEU A 109 5.92 -8.69 -1.39
CA LEU A 109 5.51 -7.87 -2.54
C LEU A 109 4.76 -8.71 -3.61
N ASP A 110 5.23 -9.92 -3.90
CA ASP A 110 4.57 -10.81 -4.85
C ASP A 110 3.13 -11.14 -4.38
N LEU A 111 2.94 -11.45 -3.09
CA LEU A 111 1.61 -11.67 -2.53
C LEU A 111 0.76 -10.39 -2.56
N ALA A 112 1.34 -9.22 -2.25
CA ALA A 112 0.63 -7.95 -2.31
C ALA A 112 0.13 -7.65 -3.74
N PHE A 113 0.95 -7.89 -4.76
CA PHE A 113 0.53 -7.76 -6.16
C PHE A 113 -0.58 -8.74 -6.52
N ASP A 114 -0.52 -9.98 -6.06
CA ASP A 114 -1.56 -10.98 -6.30
C ASP A 114 -2.89 -10.58 -5.67
N ILE A 115 -2.88 -10.01 -4.46
CA ILE A 115 -4.07 -9.48 -3.82
C ILE A 115 -4.62 -8.29 -4.64
N LEU A 116 -3.78 -7.31 -4.97
CA LEU A 116 -4.20 -6.11 -5.69
C LEU A 116 -4.67 -6.40 -7.12
N ARG A 117 -4.11 -7.41 -7.79
CA ARG A 117 -4.54 -7.83 -9.13
C ARG A 117 -6.00 -8.30 -9.15
N ARG A 118 -6.47 -8.90 -8.07
CA ARG A 118 -7.87 -9.39 -7.93
C ARG A 118 -8.86 -8.28 -7.59
N LYS A 119 -8.37 -7.09 -7.22
CA LYS A 119 -9.23 -5.93 -6.89
C LYS A 119 -9.65 -5.20 -8.15
N LYS A 120 -10.93 -4.81 -8.20
CA LYS A 120 -11.53 -4.08 -9.32
C LYS A 120 -11.19 -2.59 -9.32
N ASN A 121 -10.78 -2.05 -8.16
CA ASN A 121 -10.48 -0.63 -8.01
C ASN A 121 -9.22 -0.25 -8.81
N ASN A 122 -9.27 0.88 -9.50
CA ASN A 122 -8.16 1.37 -10.31
C ASN A 122 -7.03 1.92 -9.42
N ASN A 123 -7.38 2.55 -8.30
CA ASN A 123 -6.39 3.07 -7.36
C ASN A 123 -5.97 1.97 -6.40
N LYS A 124 -4.68 1.75 -6.33
CA LYS A 124 -4.06 0.68 -5.55
C LYS A 124 -2.85 1.24 -4.83
N GLN A 125 -2.61 0.80 -3.61
CA GLN A 125 -1.42 1.19 -2.84
C GLN A 125 -0.94 0.06 -1.94
N ILE A 126 0.35 0.10 -1.61
CA ILE A 126 1.00 -0.84 -0.69
C ILE A 126 1.65 -0.02 0.42
N PHE A 127 1.31 -0.34 1.67
CA PHE A 127 2.06 0.12 2.84
C PHE A 127 2.86 -1.04 3.40
N MET A 128 4.14 -0.80 3.68
CA MET A 128 5.01 -1.78 4.30
C MET A 128 5.51 -1.25 5.64
N ILE A 129 5.33 -2.06 6.69
CA ILE A 129 5.89 -1.82 8.02
C ILE A 129 6.99 -2.87 8.24
N THR A 130 8.22 -2.43 8.24
CA THR A 130 9.42 -3.26 8.41
C THR A 130 10.50 -2.46 9.13
N ASP A 131 11.39 -3.12 9.82
CA ASP A 131 12.58 -2.54 10.44
C ASP A 131 13.87 -2.98 9.77
N GLY A 132 13.76 -3.91 8.84
CA GLY A 132 14.91 -4.66 8.35
C GLY A 132 15.17 -4.58 6.86
N LYS A 133 16.37 -5.02 6.56
CA LYS A 133 16.82 -5.28 5.20
C LYS A 133 16.29 -6.63 4.73
N PRO A 134 15.97 -6.78 3.44
CA PRO A 134 15.66 -8.09 2.88
C PRO A 134 16.87 -9.02 3.03
N SER A 135 16.66 -10.20 3.57
CA SER A 135 17.74 -11.14 3.90
C SER A 135 17.54 -12.55 3.32
N CYS A 136 16.39 -12.80 2.70
CA CYS A 136 16.11 -14.07 2.04
C CYS A 136 15.11 -13.93 0.90
N MET A 137 15.03 -14.95 0.06
CA MET A 137 14.04 -15.10 -0.99
C MET A 137 13.95 -16.55 -1.47
N PHE A 138 12.87 -16.92 -2.14
CA PHE A 138 12.81 -18.18 -2.88
C PHE A 138 13.37 -17.99 -4.28
N THR A 139 14.23 -18.93 -4.69
CA THR A 139 14.77 -19.04 -6.05
C THR A 139 14.28 -20.34 -6.70
N LYS A 140 14.59 -20.56 -7.96
CA LYS A 140 14.32 -21.82 -8.65
C LYS A 140 15.03 -23.01 -8.00
N ASP A 141 16.17 -22.75 -7.38
CA ASP A 141 17.05 -23.75 -6.77
C ASP A 141 16.70 -23.97 -5.28
N GLY A 142 15.74 -23.24 -4.74
CA GLY A 142 15.29 -23.36 -3.36
C GLY A 142 15.35 -22.07 -2.57
N PHE A 143 15.38 -22.18 -1.25
CA PHE A 143 15.41 -21.04 -0.33
C PHE A 143 16.84 -20.47 -0.24
N TYR A 144 17.00 -19.24 -0.71
CA TYR A 144 18.25 -18.48 -0.64
C TYR A 144 18.19 -17.48 0.51
N LYS A 145 19.26 -17.41 1.30
CA LYS A 145 19.38 -16.47 2.42
C LYS A 145 20.80 -15.94 2.58
N ASN A 146 20.90 -14.68 2.95
CA ASN A 146 22.15 -14.03 3.36
C ASN A 146 21.86 -13.08 4.52
N SER A 147 22.27 -13.48 5.72
CA SER A 147 22.08 -12.69 6.95
C SER A 147 23.29 -11.77 7.26
N ALA A 148 24.41 -11.95 6.57
CA ALA A 148 25.69 -11.28 6.90
C ALA A 148 25.77 -9.81 6.43
N GLY A 149 24.88 -9.36 5.54
CA GLY A 149 24.94 -8.00 4.99
C GLY A 149 23.77 -7.69 4.08
N LEU A 150 23.87 -6.61 3.33
CA LEU A 150 23.03 -6.38 2.17
C LEU A 150 23.51 -7.30 1.05
N ASP A 151 22.57 -7.94 0.39
CA ASP A 151 22.85 -8.88 -0.70
C ASP A 151 22.32 -8.29 -2.00
N ASP A 152 23.20 -8.02 -2.95
CA ASP A 152 22.85 -7.36 -4.21
C ASP A 152 21.84 -8.17 -5.01
N PHE A 153 21.94 -9.51 -4.97
CA PHE A 153 20.99 -10.38 -5.68
C PHE A 153 19.57 -10.25 -5.11
N ILE A 154 19.42 -10.24 -3.77
CA ILE A 154 18.13 -10.05 -3.11
C ILE A 154 17.62 -8.63 -3.37
N LEU A 155 18.49 -7.63 -3.27
CA LEU A 155 18.16 -6.23 -3.52
C LEU A 155 17.66 -6.00 -4.94
N ASP A 156 18.33 -6.58 -5.95
CA ASP A 156 17.89 -6.46 -7.34
C ASP A 156 16.49 -7.04 -7.55
N GLN A 157 16.16 -8.13 -6.87
CA GLN A 157 14.81 -8.69 -6.94
C GLN A 157 13.78 -7.77 -6.27
N CYS A 158 14.10 -7.15 -5.14
CA CYS A 158 13.24 -6.14 -4.52
C CYS A 158 13.07 -4.91 -5.43
N TYR A 159 14.15 -4.43 -6.05
CA TYR A 159 14.13 -3.35 -7.03
C TYR A 159 13.23 -3.64 -8.22
N ASN A 160 13.30 -4.86 -8.74
CA ASN A 160 12.45 -5.27 -9.86
C ASN A 160 10.96 -5.21 -9.47
N ARG A 161 10.59 -5.61 -8.24
CA ARG A 161 9.21 -5.49 -7.72
C ARG A 161 8.80 -4.04 -7.52
N ALA A 162 9.68 -3.20 -7.00
CA ALA A 162 9.42 -1.77 -6.86
C ALA A 162 9.21 -1.08 -8.22
N ARG A 163 10.01 -1.43 -9.23
CA ARG A 163 9.81 -0.95 -10.61
C ARG A 163 8.47 -1.43 -11.20
N GLN A 164 8.08 -2.66 -10.92
CA GLN A 164 6.79 -3.21 -11.33
C GLN A 164 5.63 -2.44 -10.66
N ALA A 165 5.73 -2.15 -9.37
CA ALA A 165 4.75 -1.33 -8.66
C ALA A 165 4.60 0.03 -9.33
N LYS A 166 5.73 0.73 -9.55
CA LYS A 166 5.74 2.03 -10.24
C LYS A 166 5.13 1.97 -11.66
N LYS A 167 5.45 0.94 -12.44
CA LYS A 167 4.88 0.72 -13.78
C LYS A 167 3.36 0.53 -13.75
N ASN A 168 2.85 -0.04 -12.69
CA ASN A 168 1.43 -0.29 -12.48
C ASN A 168 0.73 0.86 -11.70
N ASN A 169 1.38 2.00 -11.51
CA ASN A 169 0.89 3.15 -10.72
C ASN A 169 0.47 2.75 -9.29
N ILE A 170 1.22 1.85 -8.67
CA ILE A 170 1.04 1.44 -7.26
C ILE A 170 2.14 2.12 -6.44
N PRO A 171 1.81 3.14 -5.63
CA PRO A 171 2.71 3.73 -4.67
C PRO A 171 2.97 2.83 -3.47
#